data_4218f605fea7898b916412c93dff14cd
#
_entry.id   4218f605fea7898b916412c93dff14cd
#
_cell.length_a   1.000
_cell.length_b   1.000
_cell.length_c   1.000
_cell.angle_alpha   90.00
_cell.angle_beta   90.00
_cell.angle_gamma   90.00
#
_symmetry.space_group_name_H-M   'P 1'
#
loop_
_entity.id
_entity.type
_entity.pdbx_description
1 polymer ?
#
loop_
_entity_poly.entity_id
_entity_poly.type
_entity_poly.pdbx_seq_one_letter_code
_entity_poly.pdbx_strand_id
1 'polypeptide(L)'
;MADNFFLDNKDLQFTLTNVDIEDVVRLREEGYSQVADFAEAPEDYADAKDSYAQVMKMLGGICAEFIHPRSRDVDAEGATLTDGVVCYAKGTEENLDSLAKAELLGVTLPRKYGGLNMPTTLYTMMMEMVSRADASLQNLVGLQDIGETIYRFGNDEQREKYLPRFTTGEVDGAMVLTEPEAGSDLQSVQLKATQDPETGKWKLNGMKRFITNGCAKVHLVLARSEEGTKDGRGLSMFVCESGPNLKVRRIEEKLGIHGSPTCELQYNDV
;
A
#
# COMPACT_ATOMS: atom_id res chain seq x y z
N MET A 1 6.84 -29.43 5.27
CA MET A 1 6.63 -27.97 5.21
C MET A 1 6.12 -27.65 3.82
N ALA A 2 5.28 -26.63 3.68
CA ALA A 2 4.86 -26.20 2.35
C ALA A 2 6.05 -25.53 1.67
N ASP A 3 6.47 -26.04 0.55
CA ASP A 3 7.65 -25.54 -0.17
C ASP A 3 7.30 -24.28 -1.02
N ASN A 4 6.00 -24.01 -1.24
CA ASN A 4 5.54 -22.88 -2.03
C ASN A 4 4.04 -22.63 -1.76
N PHE A 5 3.68 -21.42 -1.34
CA PHE A 5 2.32 -21.08 -0.93
C PHE A 5 1.33 -20.92 -2.10
N PHE A 6 1.80 -20.84 -3.32
CA PHE A 6 0.97 -20.95 -4.51
C PHE A 6 0.75 -22.40 -4.93
N LEU A 7 1.83 -23.20 -4.99
CA LEU A 7 1.77 -24.56 -5.51
C LEU A 7 1.06 -25.53 -4.56
N ASP A 8 0.99 -25.25 -3.28
CA ASP A 8 0.22 -26.05 -2.30
C ASP A 8 -1.23 -25.58 -2.12
N ASN A 9 -1.60 -24.40 -2.68
CA ASN A 9 -2.94 -23.85 -2.59
C ASN A 9 -3.76 -24.15 -3.86
N LYS A 10 -4.60 -25.16 -3.76
CA LYS A 10 -5.45 -25.58 -4.89
C LYS A 10 -6.50 -24.55 -5.29
N ASP A 11 -6.96 -23.73 -4.34
CA ASP A 11 -7.98 -22.71 -4.60
C ASP A 11 -7.40 -21.56 -5.40
N LEU A 12 -6.17 -21.12 -5.10
CA LEU A 12 -5.47 -20.11 -5.89
C LEU A 12 -5.18 -20.62 -7.31
N GLN A 13 -4.71 -21.88 -7.45
CA GLN A 13 -4.48 -22.48 -8.75
C GLN A 13 -5.77 -22.61 -9.55
N PHE A 14 -6.86 -23.04 -8.90
CA PHE A 14 -8.17 -23.11 -9.53
C PHE A 14 -8.64 -21.73 -9.99
N THR A 15 -8.52 -20.72 -9.15
CA THR A 15 -8.92 -19.33 -9.47
C THR A 15 -8.14 -18.81 -10.67
N LEU A 16 -6.81 -18.94 -10.68
CA LEU A 16 -5.97 -18.49 -11.80
C LEU A 16 -6.32 -19.19 -13.12
N THR A 17 -6.71 -20.48 -13.04
CA THR A 17 -6.95 -21.29 -14.24
C THR A 17 -8.35 -21.10 -14.80
N ASN A 18 -9.37 -20.98 -13.91
CA ASN A 18 -10.77 -21.15 -14.30
C ASN A 18 -11.60 -19.87 -14.22
N VAL A 19 -11.16 -18.83 -13.46
CA VAL A 19 -11.86 -17.55 -13.47
C VAL A 19 -11.52 -16.82 -14.77
N ASP A 20 -12.56 -16.51 -15.53
CA ASP A 20 -12.41 -15.72 -16.74
C ASP A 20 -12.22 -14.24 -16.40
N ILE A 21 -11.03 -13.73 -16.68
CA ILE A 21 -10.65 -12.32 -16.51
C ILE A 21 -10.09 -11.72 -17.81
N GLU A 22 -10.33 -12.38 -18.97
CA GLU A 22 -9.77 -11.95 -20.25
C GLU A 22 -10.13 -10.50 -20.60
N ASP A 23 -11.39 -10.11 -20.45
CA ASP A 23 -11.80 -8.74 -20.73
C ASP A 23 -11.15 -7.72 -19.78
N VAL A 24 -10.94 -8.08 -18.50
CA VAL A 24 -10.26 -7.22 -17.53
C VAL A 24 -8.80 -7.05 -17.92
N VAL A 25 -8.11 -8.14 -18.26
CA VAL A 25 -6.70 -8.11 -18.71
C VAL A 25 -6.57 -7.28 -19.98
N ARG A 26 -7.42 -7.53 -20.98
CA ARG A 26 -7.41 -6.79 -22.25
C ARG A 26 -7.61 -5.29 -22.05
N LEU A 27 -8.48 -4.89 -21.11
CA LEU A 27 -8.68 -3.47 -20.76
C LEU A 27 -7.46 -2.87 -20.06
N ARG A 28 -6.86 -3.61 -19.13
CA ARG A 28 -5.63 -3.18 -18.42
C ARG A 28 -4.45 -3.05 -19.37
N GLU A 29 -4.30 -3.98 -20.30
CA GLU A 29 -3.23 -4.01 -21.30
C GLU A 29 -3.52 -3.15 -22.54
N GLU A 30 -4.61 -2.33 -22.52
CA GLU A 30 -4.99 -1.46 -23.62
C GLU A 30 -5.08 -2.20 -24.96
N GLY A 31 -5.68 -3.40 -24.92
CA GLY A 31 -5.76 -4.29 -26.09
C GLY A 31 -4.40 -4.87 -26.50
N TYR A 32 -3.49 -5.03 -25.54
CA TYR A 32 -2.12 -5.52 -25.74
C TYR A 32 -1.21 -4.60 -26.56
N SER A 33 -1.55 -3.31 -26.64
CA SER A 33 -0.76 -2.33 -27.40
C SER A 33 0.57 -1.97 -26.72
N GLN A 34 0.71 -2.23 -25.43
CA GLN A 34 1.88 -1.86 -24.63
C GLN A 34 3.15 -2.64 -24.98
N VAL A 35 3.06 -3.77 -25.70
CA VAL A 35 4.20 -4.56 -26.22
C VAL A 35 5.17 -3.70 -27.03
N ALA A 36 4.67 -2.66 -27.71
CA ALA A 36 5.52 -1.76 -28.51
C ALA A 36 6.51 -0.93 -27.65
N ASP A 37 6.12 -0.65 -26.39
CA ASP A 37 6.86 0.24 -25.49
C ASP A 37 7.56 -0.50 -24.34
N PHE A 38 7.05 -1.69 -23.96
CA PHE A 38 7.52 -2.47 -22.81
C PHE A 38 7.71 -3.95 -23.21
N ALA A 39 8.96 -4.41 -23.17
CA ALA A 39 9.31 -5.77 -23.59
C ALA A 39 8.68 -6.87 -22.71
N GLU A 40 8.31 -6.53 -21.46
CA GLU A 40 7.65 -7.42 -20.51
C GLU A 40 6.11 -7.37 -20.59
N ALA A 41 5.54 -6.52 -21.45
CA ALA A 41 4.09 -6.48 -21.65
C ALA A 41 3.62 -7.71 -22.43
N PRO A 42 2.49 -8.33 -22.04
CA PRO A 42 1.99 -9.53 -22.71
C PRO A 42 1.49 -9.22 -24.12
N GLU A 43 1.73 -10.16 -25.04
CA GLU A 43 1.28 -10.09 -26.43
C GLU A 43 -0.21 -10.44 -26.57
N ASP A 44 -0.72 -11.29 -25.69
CA ASP A 44 -2.12 -11.72 -25.64
C ASP A 44 -2.52 -12.22 -24.23
N TYR A 45 -3.75 -12.74 -24.10
CA TYR A 45 -4.25 -13.25 -22.83
C TYR A 45 -3.53 -14.50 -22.33
N ALA A 46 -3.09 -15.38 -23.24
CA ALA A 46 -2.38 -16.59 -22.87
C ALA A 46 -1.00 -16.25 -22.28
N ASP A 47 -0.29 -15.35 -22.91
CA ASP A 47 1.00 -14.83 -22.43
C ASP A 47 0.86 -14.09 -21.09
N ALA A 48 -0.20 -13.27 -20.94
CA ALA A 48 -0.51 -12.65 -19.66
C ALA A 48 -0.72 -13.68 -18.53
N LYS A 49 -1.49 -14.75 -18.80
CA LYS A 49 -1.72 -15.82 -17.81
C LYS A 49 -0.44 -16.55 -17.42
N ASP A 50 0.43 -16.81 -18.36
CA ASP A 50 1.72 -17.46 -18.10
C ASP A 50 2.62 -16.57 -17.25
N SER A 51 2.69 -15.28 -17.54
CA SER A 51 3.39 -14.27 -16.73
C SER A 51 2.83 -14.20 -15.31
N TYR A 52 1.51 -14.15 -15.15
CA TYR A 52 0.88 -14.17 -13.83
C TYR A 52 1.19 -15.44 -13.03
N ALA A 53 1.17 -16.61 -13.69
CA ALA A 53 1.52 -17.86 -13.04
C ALA A 53 2.98 -17.88 -12.55
N GLN A 54 3.89 -17.25 -13.27
CA GLN A 54 5.30 -17.11 -12.87
C GLN A 54 5.43 -16.19 -11.65
N VAL A 55 4.76 -15.04 -11.65
CA VAL A 55 4.72 -14.10 -10.50
C VAL A 55 4.15 -14.78 -9.26
N MET A 56 3.03 -15.52 -9.39
CA MET A 56 2.43 -16.26 -8.28
C MET A 56 3.36 -17.34 -7.71
N LYS A 57 4.07 -18.09 -8.57
CA LYS A 57 5.06 -19.08 -8.12
C LYS A 57 6.23 -18.44 -7.40
N MET A 58 6.75 -17.32 -7.92
CA MET A 58 7.86 -16.59 -7.31
C MET A 58 7.47 -16.08 -5.92
N LEU A 59 6.34 -15.38 -5.82
CA LEU A 59 5.83 -14.89 -4.53
C LEU A 59 5.54 -16.04 -3.57
N GLY A 60 4.92 -17.13 -4.05
CA GLY A 60 4.62 -18.30 -3.24
C GLY A 60 5.87 -18.92 -2.60
N GLY A 61 6.99 -18.95 -3.33
CA GLY A 61 8.31 -19.38 -2.80
C GLY A 61 8.83 -18.40 -1.74
N ILE A 62 8.85 -17.11 -2.04
CA ILE A 62 9.27 -16.07 -1.08
C ILE A 62 8.43 -16.13 0.21
N CYS A 63 7.13 -16.27 0.09
CA CYS A 63 6.22 -16.40 1.23
C CYS A 63 6.55 -17.62 2.10
N ALA A 64 6.75 -18.79 1.48
CA ALA A 64 6.95 -20.04 2.20
C ALA A 64 8.35 -20.17 2.83
N GLU A 65 9.38 -19.77 2.08
CA GLU A 65 10.78 -20.05 2.44
C GLU A 65 11.44 -18.87 3.18
N PHE A 66 10.99 -17.65 2.90
CA PHE A 66 11.62 -16.45 3.44
C PHE A 66 10.74 -15.71 4.46
N ILE A 67 9.48 -15.37 4.14
CA ILE A 67 8.61 -14.55 5.00
C ILE A 67 8.07 -15.39 6.19
N HIS A 68 7.41 -16.51 5.90
CA HIS A 68 6.73 -17.32 6.92
C HIS A 68 7.64 -17.77 8.08
N PRO A 69 8.89 -18.21 7.86
CA PRO A 69 9.76 -18.60 8.95
C PRO A 69 10.08 -17.50 9.96
N ARG A 70 9.94 -16.22 9.58
CA ARG A 70 10.20 -15.04 10.42
C ARG A 70 8.96 -14.51 11.14
N SER A 71 7.76 -14.88 10.71
CA SER A 71 6.50 -14.26 11.16
C SER A 71 6.32 -14.28 12.67
N ARG A 72 6.73 -15.37 13.31
CA ARG A 72 6.66 -15.50 14.79
C ARG A 72 7.60 -14.53 15.51
N ASP A 73 8.81 -14.39 15.01
CA ASP A 73 9.80 -13.48 15.60
C ASP A 73 9.42 -12.03 15.34
N VAL A 74 8.89 -11.71 14.16
CA VAL A 74 8.32 -10.40 13.82
C VAL A 74 7.19 -10.02 14.76
N ASP A 75 6.25 -10.93 15.03
CA ASP A 75 5.15 -10.64 15.96
C ASP A 75 5.63 -10.49 17.41
N ALA A 76 6.63 -11.26 17.82
CA ALA A 76 7.21 -11.18 19.16
C ALA A 76 8.04 -9.91 19.39
N GLU A 77 8.80 -9.47 18.39
CA GLU A 77 9.58 -8.22 18.42
C GLU A 77 8.67 -7.00 18.31
N GLY A 78 7.78 -7.02 17.32
CA GLY A 78 6.87 -5.92 17.03
C GLY A 78 7.55 -4.64 16.55
N ALA A 79 6.75 -3.64 16.21
CA ALA A 79 7.24 -2.30 15.92
C ALA A 79 7.43 -1.50 17.23
N THR A 80 8.48 -0.69 17.32
CA THR A 80 8.81 0.11 18.50
C THR A 80 8.84 1.61 18.18
N LEU A 81 8.57 2.45 19.19
CA LEU A 81 8.67 3.91 19.08
C LEU A 81 9.75 4.40 20.04
N THR A 82 10.82 4.97 19.51
CA THR A 82 11.90 5.54 20.29
C THR A 82 12.21 6.95 19.82
N ASP A 83 12.14 7.94 20.71
CA ASP A 83 12.39 9.36 20.42
C ASP A 83 11.55 9.91 19.24
N GLY A 84 10.31 9.43 19.10
CA GLY A 84 9.40 9.85 18.04
C GLY A 84 9.63 9.16 16.68
N VAL A 85 10.57 8.22 16.61
CA VAL A 85 10.88 7.41 15.42
C VAL A 85 10.33 6.01 15.62
N VAL A 86 9.57 5.53 14.65
CA VAL A 86 9.09 4.14 14.61
C VAL A 86 10.14 3.28 13.92
N CYS A 87 10.52 2.19 14.57
CA CYS A 87 11.36 1.15 14.00
C CYS A 87 10.51 -0.11 13.80
N TYR A 88 10.54 -0.68 12.61
CA TYR A 88 9.95 -2.00 12.38
C TYR A 88 10.76 -3.09 13.06
N ALA A 89 10.13 -4.24 13.27
CA ALA A 89 10.87 -5.46 13.56
C ALA A 89 11.86 -5.75 12.42
N LYS A 90 13.05 -6.26 12.75
CA LYS A 90 14.08 -6.57 11.76
C LYS A 90 13.57 -7.47 10.64
N GLY A 91 12.79 -8.50 10.97
CA GLY A 91 12.21 -9.40 9.97
C GLY A 91 11.21 -8.70 9.04
N THR A 92 10.52 -7.66 9.50
CA THR A 92 9.63 -6.84 8.66
C THR A 92 10.43 -6.06 7.61
N GLU A 93 11.52 -5.42 7.99
CA GLU A 93 12.39 -4.69 7.06
C GLU A 93 13.00 -5.64 6.01
N GLU A 94 13.51 -6.80 6.43
CA GLU A 94 14.05 -7.82 5.53
C GLU A 94 13.00 -8.36 4.54
N ASN A 95 11.75 -8.54 5.00
CA ASN A 95 10.65 -9.01 4.17
C ASN A 95 10.24 -7.96 3.12
N LEU A 96 10.12 -6.68 3.50
CA LEU A 96 9.82 -5.59 2.58
C LEU A 96 10.93 -5.43 1.53
N ASP A 97 12.19 -5.46 1.94
CA ASP A 97 13.36 -5.41 1.04
C ASP A 97 13.37 -6.60 0.06
N SER A 98 13.00 -7.79 0.52
CA SER A 98 12.89 -8.98 -0.35
C SER A 98 11.82 -8.81 -1.43
N LEU A 99 10.64 -8.27 -1.06
CA LEU A 99 9.56 -8.00 -2.02
C LEU A 99 9.93 -6.89 -3.00
N ALA A 100 10.60 -5.83 -2.54
CA ALA A 100 11.11 -4.76 -3.39
C ALA A 100 12.13 -5.27 -4.41
N LYS A 101 13.11 -6.08 -3.98
CA LYS A 101 14.12 -6.71 -4.87
C LYS A 101 13.51 -7.69 -5.89
N ALA A 102 12.38 -8.29 -5.56
CA ALA A 102 11.64 -9.15 -6.47
C ALA A 102 10.65 -8.39 -7.37
N GLU A 103 10.63 -7.05 -7.30
CA GLU A 103 9.72 -6.17 -8.05
C GLU A 103 8.23 -6.48 -7.80
N LEU A 104 7.91 -6.90 -6.57
CA LEU A 104 6.56 -7.29 -6.15
C LEU A 104 5.82 -6.20 -5.36
N LEU A 105 6.32 -4.97 -5.39
CA LEU A 105 5.64 -3.79 -4.85
C LEU A 105 4.99 -2.98 -5.99
N GLY A 106 3.84 -2.35 -5.71
CA GLY A 106 3.13 -1.55 -6.72
C GLY A 106 2.71 -2.33 -7.98
N VAL A 107 2.48 -3.64 -7.86
CA VAL A 107 2.19 -4.53 -8.99
C VAL A 107 0.95 -4.14 -9.81
N THR A 108 0.00 -3.41 -9.20
CA THR A 108 -1.20 -2.89 -9.89
C THR A 108 -0.94 -1.58 -10.64
N LEU A 109 0.20 -0.92 -10.40
CA LEU A 109 0.53 0.33 -11.06
C LEU A 109 0.94 0.11 -12.52
N PRO A 110 0.72 1.11 -13.40
CA PRO A 110 1.14 1.02 -14.80
C PRO A 110 2.64 0.80 -14.98
N ARG A 111 3.02 0.10 -16.06
CA ARG A 111 4.43 -0.18 -16.41
C ARG A 111 5.27 1.08 -16.56
N LYS A 112 4.73 2.16 -17.10
CA LYS A 112 5.45 3.45 -17.22
C LYS A 112 5.94 4.01 -15.87
N TYR A 113 5.41 3.53 -14.76
CA TYR A 113 5.84 3.87 -13.40
C TYR A 113 6.59 2.73 -12.70
N GLY A 114 6.93 1.66 -13.44
CA GLY A 114 7.65 0.50 -12.91
C GLY A 114 6.75 -0.56 -12.27
N GLY A 115 5.43 -0.47 -12.41
CA GLY A 115 4.48 -1.51 -11.99
C GLY A 115 4.33 -2.62 -13.01
N LEU A 116 3.60 -3.67 -12.65
CA LEU A 116 3.33 -4.81 -13.53
C LEU A 116 1.97 -4.73 -14.24
N ASN A 117 1.22 -3.65 -14.02
CA ASN A 117 -0.12 -3.45 -14.57
C ASN A 117 -1.12 -4.59 -14.26
N MET A 118 -0.90 -5.33 -13.16
CA MET A 118 -1.68 -6.51 -12.82
C MET A 118 -3.13 -6.16 -12.43
N PRO A 119 -4.11 -6.97 -12.83
CA PRO A 119 -5.48 -6.84 -12.35
C PRO A 119 -5.61 -7.03 -10.84
N THR A 120 -6.56 -6.33 -10.20
CA THR A 120 -6.84 -6.45 -8.76
C THR A 120 -7.13 -7.89 -8.32
N THR A 121 -7.71 -8.72 -9.20
CA THR A 121 -7.92 -10.15 -8.93
C THR A 121 -6.60 -10.86 -8.59
N LEU A 122 -5.56 -10.64 -9.39
CA LEU A 122 -4.25 -11.24 -9.16
C LEU A 122 -3.60 -10.68 -7.89
N TYR A 123 -3.68 -9.36 -7.71
CA TYR A 123 -3.21 -8.71 -6.50
C TYR A 123 -3.86 -9.29 -5.23
N THR A 124 -5.18 -9.54 -5.24
CA THR A 124 -5.88 -10.15 -4.10
C THR A 124 -5.36 -11.57 -3.81
N MET A 125 -5.09 -12.36 -4.85
CA MET A 125 -4.47 -13.68 -4.69
C MET A 125 -3.04 -13.59 -4.10
N MET A 126 -2.26 -12.58 -4.51
CA MET A 126 -0.95 -12.31 -3.92
C MET A 126 -1.07 -11.98 -2.44
N MET A 127 -2.02 -11.12 -2.07
CA MET A 127 -2.26 -10.72 -0.68
C MET A 127 -2.72 -11.88 0.20
N GLU A 128 -3.43 -12.87 -0.34
CA GLU A 128 -3.76 -14.11 0.39
C GLU A 128 -2.49 -14.86 0.79
N MET A 129 -1.53 -15.02 -0.12
CA MET A 129 -0.25 -15.69 0.17
C MET A 129 0.58 -14.91 1.19
N VAL A 130 0.66 -13.60 1.06
CA VAL A 130 1.37 -12.74 2.02
C VAL A 130 0.70 -12.79 3.40
N SER A 131 -0.64 -12.75 3.46
CA SER A 131 -1.39 -12.86 4.72
C SER A 131 -1.15 -14.19 5.42
N ARG A 132 -1.08 -15.29 4.65
CA ARG A 132 -0.77 -16.62 5.17
C ARG A 132 0.65 -16.69 5.72
N ALA A 133 1.59 -16.00 5.09
CA ALA A 133 2.98 -15.94 5.51
C ALA A 133 3.17 -15.08 6.76
N ASP A 134 2.68 -13.85 6.73
CA ASP A 134 2.71 -12.86 7.81
C ASP A 134 1.59 -11.83 7.62
N ALA A 135 0.57 -11.90 8.46
CA ALA A 135 -0.59 -11.00 8.39
C ALA A 135 -0.21 -9.54 8.71
N SER A 136 0.84 -9.28 9.48
CA SER A 136 1.32 -7.93 9.73
C SER A 136 2.00 -7.33 8.50
N LEU A 137 2.77 -8.11 7.77
CA LEU A 137 3.38 -7.70 6.51
C LEU A 137 2.32 -7.39 5.45
N GLN A 138 1.23 -8.18 5.40
CA GLN A 138 0.14 -7.92 4.46
C GLN A 138 -0.46 -6.52 4.67
N ASN A 139 -0.62 -6.05 5.90
CA ASN A 139 -1.09 -4.70 6.18
C ASN A 139 -0.18 -3.62 5.58
N LEU A 140 1.14 -3.83 5.61
CA LEU A 140 2.11 -2.88 5.07
C LEU A 140 2.15 -2.91 3.54
N VAL A 141 2.18 -4.10 2.95
CA VAL A 141 2.17 -4.28 1.50
C VAL A 141 0.83 -3.82 0.91
N GLY A 142 -0.29 -4.09 1.60
CA GLY A 142 -1.61 -3.63 1.19
C GLY A 142 -1.74 -2.10 1.13
N LEU A 143 -0.99 -1.37 1.93
CA LEU A 143 -0.98 0.10 1.89
C LEU A 143 -0.19 0.68 0.70
N GLN A 144 0.50 -0.12 -0.10
CA GLN A 144 1.01 0.29 -1.40
C GLN A 144 -0.13 0.69 -2.36
N ASP A 145 -1.36 0.25 -2.12
CA ASP A 145 -2.55 0.61 -2.90
C ASP A 145 -2.90 2.10 -2.84
N ILE A 146 -2.35 2.88 -1.92
CA ILE A 146 -2.46 4.34 -1.99
C ILE A 146 -1.82 4.88 -3.27
N GLY A 147 -0.83 4.20 -3.84
CA GLY A 147 -0.28 4.48 -5.15
C GLY A 147 -1.34 4.42 -6.25
N GLU A 148 -2.23 3.43 -6.24
CA GLU A 148 -3.33 3.36 -7.22
C GLU A 148 -4.33 4.51 -7.04
N THR A 149 -4.60 4.93 -5.80
CA THR A 149 -5.41 6.12 -5.54
C THR A 149 -4.77 7.39 -6.12
N ILE A 150 -3.45 7.56 -5.94
CA ILE A 150 -2.71 8.67 -6.55
C ILE A 150 -2.74 8.56 -8.08
N TYR A 151 -2.59 7.36 -8.65
CA TYR A 151 -2.68 7.14 -10.09
C TYR A 151 -4.03 7.58 -10.65
N ARG A 152 -5.13 7.22 -9.99
CA ARG A 152 -6.50 7.50 -10.47
C ARG A 152 -6.92 8.96 -10.28
N PHE A 153 -6.57 9.57 -9.16
CA PHE A 153 -7.11 10.86 -8.72
C PHE A 153 -6.08 11.98 -8.62
N GLY A 154 -4.81 11.66 -8.61
CA GLY A 154 -3.73 12.63 -8.60
C GLY A 154 -3.55 13.33 -9.96
N ASN A 155 -2.90 14.48 -9.95
CA ASN A 155 -2.43 15.15 -11.17
C ASN A 155 -1.13 14.49 -11.69
N ASP A 156 -0.65 14.92 -12.85
CA ASP A 156 0.53 14.31 -13.47
C ASP A 156 1.81 14.53 -12.64
N GLU A 157 1.96 15.70 -12.00
CA GLU A 157 3.09 15.97 -11.11
C GLU A 157 3.13 14.99 -9.92
N GLN A 158 1.98 14.72 -9.32
CA GLN A 158 1.86 13.76 -8.23
C GLN A 158 2.14 12.32 -8.70
N ARG A 159 1.64 11.94 -9.87
CA ARG A 159 1.89 10.60 -10.45
C ARG A 159 3.37 10.39 -10.71
N GLU A 160 4.02 11.32 -11.41
CA GLU A 160 5.45 11.25 -11.72
C GLU A 160 6.34 11.28 -10.47
N LYS A 161 5.93 12.03 -9.46
CA LYS A 161 6.68 12.12 -8.19
C LYS A 161 6.60 10.87 -7.34
N TYR A 162 5.42 10.27 -7.20
CA TYR A 162 5.18 9.24 -6.19
C TYR A 162 5.20 7.82 -6.74
N LEU A 163 4.61 7.57 -7.93
CA LEU A 163 4.37 6.20 -8.36
C LEU A 163 5.64 5.37 -8.58
N PRO A 164 6.71 5.89 -9.21
CA PRO A 164 7.97 5.15 -9.34
C PRO A 164 8.61 4.80 -7.98
N ARG A 165 8.40 5.63 -6.98
CA ARG A 165 8.95 5.42 -5.64
C ARG A 165 8.20 4.32 -4.87
N PHE A 166 6.90 4.14 -5.15
CA PHE A 166 6.14 3.01 -4.61
C PHE A 166 6.58 1.68 -5.22
N THR A 167 6.79 1.63 -6.52
CA THR A 167 7.18 0.38 -7.21
C THR A 167 8.57 -0.10 -6.84
N THR A 168 9.49 0.82 -6.57
CA THR A 168 10.85 0.50 -6.12
C THR A 168 10.94 0.19 -4.61
N GLY A 169 9.88 0.47 -3.84
CA GLY A 169 9.93 0.36 -2.37
C GLY A 169 10.72 1.51 -1.70
N GLU A 170 11.10 2.57 -2.44
CA GLU A 170 11.72 3.76 -1.84
C GLU A 170 10.79 4.42 -0.83
N VAL A 171 9.49 4.38 -1.09
CA VAL A 171 8.45 4.87 -0.19
C VAL A 171 7.42 3.79 0.11
N ASP A 172 6.88 3.87 1.29
CA ASP A 172 5.71 3.16 1.77
C ASP A 172 4.56 4.14 2.02
N GLY A 173 3.37 3.62 2.28
CA GLY A 173 2.17 4.42 2.36
C GLY A 173 1.36 4.26 3.63
N ALA A 174 0.56 5.28 3.95
CA ALA A 174 -0.48 5.23 4.96
C ALA A 174 -1.78 5.88 4.46
N MET A 175 -2.90 5.20 4.66
CA MET A 175 -4.24 5.74 4.47
C MET A 175 -4.71 6.39 5.78
N VAL A 176 -4.82 7.71 5.82
CA VAL A 176 -4.93 8.48 7.04
C VAL A 176 -6.32 9.11 7.16
N LEU A 177 -7.29 8.35 7.66
CA LEU A 177 -8.70 8.75 7.71
C LEU A 177 -9.16 9.03 9.14
N THR A 178 -9.00 8.06 10.03
CA THR A 178 -9.63 7.96 11.35
C THR A 178 -9.12 9.01 12.34
N GLU A 179 -10.05 9.56 13.12
CA GLU A 179 -9.81 10.44 14.28
C GLU A 179 -10.48 9.86 15.53
N PRO A 180 -10.17 10.36 16.75
CA PRO A 180 -10.81 9.86 17.97
C PRO A 180 -12.34 9.87 17.92
N GLU A 181 -12.95 10.88 17.30
CA GLU A 181 -14.40 11.08 17.19
C GLU A 181 -14.96 10.74 15.79
N ALA A 182 -14.12 10.29 14.86
CA ALA A 182 -14.51 10.04 13.47
C ALA A 182 -13.86 8.75 12.94
N GLY A 183 -14.54 7.62 13.09
CA GLY A 183 -14.16 6.32 12.55
C GLY A 183 -15.12 5.88 11.46
N SER A 184 -16.23 5.22 11.81
CA SER A 184 -17.26 4.82 10.84
C SER A 184 -17.94 6.04 10.20
N ASP A 185 -18.17 7.09 10.96
CA ASP A 185 -18.66 8.37 10.44
C ASP A 185 -17.50 9.32 10.10
N LEU A 186 -16.89 9.10 8.93
CA LEU A 186 -15.82 9.96 8.42
C LEU A 186 -16.29 11.38 8.06
N GLN A 187 -17.60 11.65 7.98
CA GLN A 187 -18.09 13.02 7.75
C GLN A 187 -17.75 13.95 8.92
N SER A 188 -17.54 13.36 10.12
CA SER A 188 -17.19 14.08 11.35
C SER A 188 -15.70 14.40 11.50
N VAL A 189 -14.86 14.13 10.50
CA VAL A 189 -13.43 14.48 10.49
C VAL A 189 -13.23 15.97 10.76
N GLN A 190 -12.32 16.28 11.69
CA GLN A 190 -12.01 17.63 12.17
C GLN A 190 -10.61 18.14 11.78
N LEU A 191 -9.67 17.27 11.39
CA LEU A 191 -8.36 17.68 10.92
C LEU A 191 -8.54 18.70 9.79
N LYS A 192 -7.93 19.87 9.92
CA LYS A 192 -8.10 21.00 9.01
C LYS A 192 -7.01 21.02 7.95
N ALA A 193 -7.43 21.35 6.74
CA ALA A 193 -6.55 21.73 5.65
C ALA A 193 -6.81 23.21 5.33
N THR A 194 -5.77 24.05 5.44
CA THR A 194 -5.86 25.48 5.15
C THR A 194 -4.90 25.82 4.01
N GLN A 195 -5.41 26.46 2.97
CA GLN A 195 -4.57 26.87 1.85
C GLN A 195 -3.81 28.14 2.20
N ASP A 196 -2.50 28.12 2.02
CA ASP A 196 -1.64 29.29 2.12
C ASP A 196 -1.85 30.16 0.87
N PRO A 197 -2.33 31.42 1.02
CA PRO A 197 -2.70 32.26 -0.12
C PRO A 197 -1.49 32.74 -0.93
N GLU A 198 -0.28 32.73 -0.35
CA GLU A 198 0.93 33.19 -1.04
C GLU A 198 1.56 32.08 -1.89
N THR A 199 1.54 30.85 -1.38
CA THR A 199 2.19 29.70 -2.03
C THR A 199 1.22 28.78 -2.77
N GLY A 200 -0.08 28.90 -2.48
CA GLY A 200 -1.11 27.96 -2.96
C GLY A 200 -1.05 26.56 -2.36
N LYS A 201 -0.09 26.29 -1.49
CA LYS A 201 0.06 25.01 -0.80
C LYS A 201 -0.90 24.87 0.36
N TRP A 202 -1.25 23.64 0.68
CA TRP A 202 -2.11 23.31 1.80
C TRP A 202 -1.29 22.97 3.03
N LYS A 203 -1.79 23.37 4.21
CA LYS A 203 -1.23 23.03 5.52
C LYS A 203 -2.24 22.20 6.29
N LEU A 204 -1.81 21.04 6.76
CA LEU A 204 -2.62 20.11 7.52
C LEU A 204 -2.37 20.29 9.02
N ASN A 205 -3.46 20.45 9.81
CA ASN A 205 -3.40 20.66 11.26
C ASN A 205 -4.44 19.81 11.97
N GLY A 206 -4.02 19.01 12.94
CA GLY A 206 -4.91 18.17 13.74
C GLY A 206 -4.30 16.82 14.07
N MET A 207 -5.14 15.92 14.58
CA MET A 207 -4.73 14.61 15.05
C MET A 207 -5.46 13.51 14.29
N LYS A 208 -4.74 12.41 14.01
CA LYS A 208 -5.28 11.17 13.47
C LYS A 208 -4.93 10.01 14.40
N ARG A 209 -5.80 9.01 14.46
CA ARG A 209 -5.63 7.89 15.37
C ARG A 209 -5.91 6.54 14.68
N PHE A 210 -5.30 5.49 15.21
CA PHE A 210 -5.42 4.14 14.66
C PHE A 210 -4.95 4.01 13.21
N ILE A 211 -3.91 4.77 12.85
CA ILE A 211 -3.39 4.78 11.48
C ILE A 211 -2.38 3.65 11.30
N THR A 212 -2.77 2.65 10.52
CA THR A 212 -1.89 1.58 10.09
C THR A 212 -0.73 2.16 9.29
N ASN A 213 0.48 1.76 9.64
CA ASN A 213 1.71 2.28 9.04
C ASN A 213 1.81 3.81 9.08
N GLY A 214 1.34 4.44 10.17
CA GLY A 214 1.36 5.90 10.29
C GLY A 214 2.75 6.53 10.33
N CYS A 215 3.81 5.73 10.33
CA CYS A 215 5.20 6.15 10.16
C CYS A 215 5.66 6.20 8.70
N ALA A 216 4.81 5.80 7.76
CA ALA A 216 5.11 5.77 6.33
C ALA A 216 5.63 7.10 5.80
N LYS A 217 6.37 7.02 4.68
CA LYS A 217 6.91 8.22 4.03
C LYS A 217 5.85 9.03 3.28
N VAL A 218 4.81 8.37 2.76
CA VAL A 218 3.73 9.04 2.00
C VAL A 218 2.38 8.77 2.67
N HIS A 219 1.64 9.83 2.94
CA HIS A 219 0.32 9.79 3.55
C HIS A 219 -0.74 10.28 2.57
N LEU A 220 -1.88 9.56 2.47
CA LEU A 220 -3.14 10.07 1.95
C LEU A 220 -4.02 10.47 3.12
N VAL A 221 -4.21 11.77 3.33
CA VAL A 221 -4.86 12.34 4.51
C VAL A 221 -6.22 12.91 4.14
N LEU A 222 -7.28 12.38 4.78
CA LEU A 222 -8.61 12.99 4.71
C LEU A 222 -8.69 14.16 5.67
N ALA A 223 -8.99 15.35 5.16
CA ALA A 223 -9.03 16.59 5.93
C ALA A 223 -10.17 17.50 5.49
N ARG A 224 -10.61 18.36 6.40
CA ARG A 224 -11.63 19.38 6.14
C ARG A 224 -11.00 20.61 5.51
N SER A 225 -11.30 20.83 4.23
CA SER A 225 -10.79 21.92 3.39
C SER A 225 -11.80 23.06 3.20
N GLU A 226 -13.11 22.81 3.43
CA GLU A 226 -14.15 23.81 3.22
C GLU A 226 -14.66 24.33 4.55
N GLU A 227 -14.48 25.64 4.79
CA GLU A 227 -14.98 26.31 5.99
C GLU A 227 -16.51 26.29 6.07
N GLY A 228 -17.04 26.19 7.27
CA GLY A 228 -18.48 26.22 7.53
C GLY A 228 -19.24 24.93 7.19
N THR A 229 -18.57 23.91 6.63
CA THR A 229 -19.17 22.60 6.36
C THR A 229 -19.01 21.65 7.54
N LYS A 230 -20.00 20.74 7.72
CA LYS A 230 -20.00 19.73 8.78
C LYS A 230 -20.20 18.30 8.25
N ASP A 231 -20.33 18.14 6.95
CA ASP A 231 -20.55 16.87 6.28
C ASP A 231 -19.41 16.51 5.31
N GLY A 232 -19.57 15.40 4.57
CA GLY A 232 -18.55 14.91 3.64
C GLY A 232 -18.22 15.85 2.48
N ARG A 233 -19.10 16.82 2.16
CA ARG A 233 -18.87 17.79 1.07
C ARG A 233 -17.71 18.75 1.38
N GLY A 234 -17.37 18.93 2.65
CA GLY A 234 -16.26 19.78 3.07
C GLY A 234 -14.92 19.04 3.21
N LEU A 235 -14.85 17.77 2.83
CA LEU A 235 -13.66 16.96 2.96
C LEU A 235 -12.94 16.80 1.63
N SER A 236 -11.61 16.83 1.69
CA SER A 236 -10.72 16.53 0.57
C SER A 236 -9.63 15.57 1.00
N MET A 237 -9.07 14.83 0.03
CA MET A 237 -7.93 13.95 0.23
C MET A 237 -6.66 14.67 -0.17
N PHE A 238 -5.67 14.65 0.70
CA PHE A 238 -4.37 15.29 0.50
C PHE A 238 -3.26 14.25 0.47
N VAL A 239 -2.32 14.38 -0.47
CA VAL A 239 -1.07 13.64 -0.41
C VAL A 239 0.00 14.52 0.25
N CYS A 240 0.69 13.98 1.24
CA CYS A 240 1.84 14.64 1.87
C CYS A 240 2.93 13.62 2.20
N GLU A 241 4.15 14.13 2.37
CA GLU A 241 5.29 13.32 2.85
C GLU A 241 5.49 13.53 4.35
N SER A 242 5.99 12.49 5.02
CA SER A 242 6.46 12.59 6.39
C SER A 242 7.60 13.61 6.50
N GLY A 243 7.60 14.37 7.59
CA GLY A 243 8.60 15.38 7.84
C GLY A 243 8.59 15.85 9.29
N PRO A 244 9.38 16.84 9.65
CA PRO A 244 9.54 17.28 11.05
C PRO A 244 8.25 17.80 11.69
N ASN A 245 7.29 18.23 10.87
CA ASN A 245 6.01 18.74 11.29
C ASN A 245 4.95 17.65 11.53
N LEU A 246 5.22 16.42 11.10
CA LEU A 246 4.42 15.24 11.40
C LEU A 246 5.07 14.47 12.55
N LYS A 247 4.32 14.23 13.61
CA LYS A 247 4.81 13.49 14.77
C LYS A 247 4.00 12.24 15.01
N VAL A 248 4.69 11.11 15.13
CA VAL A 248 4.11 9.89 15.71
C VAL A 248 4.14 10.06 17.22
N ARG A 249 2.97 10.08 17.85
CA ARG A 249 2.84 10.30 19.30
C ARG A 249 2.93 8.99 20.08
N ARG A 250 2.40 7.93 19.49
CA ARG A 250 2.46 6.57 20.06
C ARG A 250 2.13 5.53 19.01
N ILE A 251 2.47 4.29 19.32
CA ILE A 251 1.97 3.07 18.67
C ILE A 251 0.93 2.47 19.60
N GLU A 252 -0.20 2.05 19.03
CA GLU A 252 -1.29 1.40 19.78
C GLU A 252 -0.92 -0.05 20.13
N GLU A 253 -1.23 -0.49 21.34
CA GLU A 253 -1.16 -1.89 21.73
C GLU A 253 -2.29 -2.68 21.06
N LYS A 254 -1.98 -3.89 20.57
CA LYS A 254 -2.90 -4.75 19.83
C LYS A 254 -2.83 -6.18 20.33
N LEU A 255 -3.83 -6.99 19.99
CA LEU A 255 -3.89 -8.40 20.34
C LEU A 255 -3.06 -9.30 19.41
N GLY A 256 -2.53 -8.77 18.34
CA GLY A 256 -1.68 -9.45 17.34
C GLY A 256 -1.29 -8.51 16.22
N ILE A 257 -0.66 -9.06 15.18
CA ILE A 257 -0.11 -8.30 14.03
C ILE A 257 0.81 -7.16 14.48
N HIS A 258 1.69 -7.45 15.46
CA HIS A 258 2.55 -6.45 16.09
C HIS A 258 3.63 -5.90 15.16
N GLY A 259 4.00 -6.64 14.10
CA GLY A 259 4.91 -6.16 13.05
C GLY A 259 4.39 -4.97 12.25
N SER A 260 3.05 -4.73 12.25
CA SER A 260 2.43 -3.59 11.60
C SER A 260 2.13 -2.49 12.62
N PRO A 261 2.84 -1.33 12.63
CA PRO A 261 2.58 -0.26 13.58
C PRO A 261 1.23 0.40 13.30
N THR A 262 0.44 0.61 14.36
CA THR A 262 -0.79 1.39 14.32
C THR A 262 -0.58 2.66 15.13
N CYS A 263 -0.55 3.82 14.48
CA CYS A 263 -0.04 5.04 15.06
C CYS A 263 -1.12 6.07 15.41
N GLU A 264 -0.84 6.86 16.44
CA GLU A 264 -1.47 8.17 16.67
C GLU A 264 -0.55 9.25 16.10
N LEU A 265 -1.11 10.11 15.24
CA LEU A 265 -0.38 11.11 14.47
C LEU A 265 -0.81 12.53 14.84
N GLN A 266 0.16 13.43 14.93
CA GLN A 266 -0.08 14.88 15.09
C GLN A 266 0.50 15.61 13.90
N TYR A 267 -0.36 16.34 13.19
CA TYR A 267 -0.03 17.23 12.08
C TYR A 267 0.06 18.66 12.57
N ASN A 268 1.18 19.35 12.31
CA ASN A 268 1.42 20.74 12.70
C ASN A 268 1.99 21.50 11.49
N ASP A 269 1.11 22.05 10.66
CA ASP A 269 1.47 22.72 9.40
C ASP A 269 2.26 21.81 8.43
N VAL A 270 1.82 20.58 8.32
CA VAL A 270 2.38 19.61 7.37
C VAL A 270 1.98 19.95 5.93
#